data_61ec40d5965e0e219de932d0aeb10801
#
_entry.id   61ec40d5965e0e219de932d0aeb10801
#
_cell.length_a   1.000
_cell.length_b   1.000
_cell.length_c   1.000
_cell.angle_alpha   90.00
_cell.angle_beta   90.00
_cell.angle_gamma   90.00
#
_symmetry.space_group_name_H-M   'P 1'
#
loop_
_entity.id
_entity.type
_entity.pdbx_description
1 polymer ?
#
loop_
_entity_poly.entity_id
_entity_poly.type
_entity_poly.pdbx_seq_one_letter_code
_entity_poly.pdbx_strand_id
1 'polypeptide(L)'
;MKKYAIRIHGKKLISLLLLYALIVIIIASILTSFLHTMKSNYANQWFGKVSMQGFVQMIESENRYYGFDYFKKNKRESVGNLMFSIATDLKIKDLRTFVGKEVPGMSKYYSNIIVAGEGTNLTNIPNESSVPIEEVTKEREIAKDKVTEAEKNNPVQKKNGAKKGESAVYIYHTHSWESFFPLLPGATDPSSPDVNVSLLGKRMKEQLEGQGIPVVHDKTNMGDLLASKKWVWYQSYKASHEYVKEALAQNNKIAFPIDIHRDDQRKKVTTKVINGKSYARLYFIIGMENEDRAENEKIARAINSYLDENYYGLSRGIFPKYKKDGNGVYNQDLSKNAMLIEVGGVDNTLDELYNTIDVLTEAFSKYYWNDAEKVNG
;
A
#
# COMPACT_ATOMS: atom_id res chain seq x y z
N MET A 1 45.09 -55.32 22.38
CA MET A 1 44.43 -54.00 22.37
C MET A 1 45.13 -53.08 23.39
N LYS A 2 45.91 -52.05 22.91
CA LYS A 2 46.59 -51.11 23.81
C LYS A 2 45.57 -50.02 24.24
N LYS A 3 45.27 -49.96 25.54
CA LYS A 3 44.44 -48.91 26.13
C LYS A 3 45.34 -47.65 26.31
N TYR A 4 45.09 -46.62 25.56
CA TYR A 4 45.71 -45.30 25.76
C TYR A 4 44.94 -44.55 26.87
N ALA A 5 45.52 -44.44 28.04
CA ALA A 5 45.01 -43.59 29.12
C ALA A 5 45.49 -42.14 28.87
N ILE A 6 44.60 -41.24 28.54
CA ILE A 6 44.91 -39.82 28.39
C ILE A 6 44.98 -39.23 29.79
N ARG A 7 46.18 -38.90 30.25
CA ARG A 7 46.42 -38.28 31.58
C ARG A 7 46.34 -36.75 31.37
N ILE A 8 45.15 -36.18 31.61
CA ILE A 8 44.96 -34.73 31.54
C ILE A 8 45.46 -34.12 32.85
N HIS A 9 46.42 -33.19 32.76
CA HIS A 9 46.93 -32.46 33.93
C HIS A 9 45.80 -31.51 34.43
N GLY A 10 45.53 -31.47 35.75
CA GLY A 10 44.40 -30.71 36.32
C GLY A 10 44.32 -29.23 35.86
N LYS A 11 45.49 -28.59 35.71
CA LYS A 11 45.53 -27.21 35.14
C LYS A 11 45.01 -27.11 33.72
N LYS A 12 45.31 -28.10 32.85
CA LYS A 12 44.77 -28.13 31.47
C LYS A 12 43.26 -28.41 31.45
N LEU A 13 42.77 -29.19 32.38
CA LEU A 13 41.33 -29.46 32.50
C LEU A 13 40.56 -28.19 32.92
N ILE A 14 41.10 -27.45 33.91
CA ILE A 14 40.50 -26.18 34.35
C ILE A 14 40.53 -25.15 33.21
N SER A 15 41.62 -25.05 32.47
CA SER A 15 41.73 -24.14 31.32
C SER A 15 40.72 -24.50 30.19
N LEU A 16 40.48 -25.78 29.91
CA LEU A 16 39.50 -26.27 28.97
C LEU A 16 38.06 -25.97 29.42
N LEU A 17 37.76 -26.13 30.70
CA LEU A 17 36.43 -25.80 31.26
C LEU A 17 36.17 -24.29 31.22
N LEU A 18 37.17 -23.46 31.51
CA LEU A 18 37.05 -22.00 31.38
C LEU A 18 36.82 -21.57 29.95
N LEU A 19 37.54 -22.17 28.99
CA LEU A 19 37.35 -21.89 27.55
C LEU A 19 35.96 -22.32 27.10
N TYR A 20 35.47 -23.47 27.52
CA TYR A 20 34.11 -23.93 27.23
C TYR A 20 33.07 -22.99 27.83
N ALA A 21 33.21 -22.57 29.09
CA ALA A 21 32.30 -21.63 29.73
C ALA A 21 32.30 -20.27 28.97
N LEU A 22 33.45 -19.79 28.53
CA LEU A 22 33.54 -18.56 27.74
C LEU A 22 32.84 -18.68 26.41
N ILE A 23 32.98 -19.81 25.69
CA ILE A 23 32.30 -20.08 24.44
C ILE A 23 30.77 -20.12 24.65
N VAL A 24 30.28 -20.77 25.71
CA VAL A 24 28.86 -20.83 26.05
C VAL A 24 28.34 -19.42 26.35
N ILE A 25 29.05 -18.58 27.07
CA ILE A 25 28.67 -17.19 27.36
C ILE A 25 28.60 -16.37 26.08
N ILE A 26 29.58 -16.51 25.17
CA ILE A 26 29.60 -15.81 23.88
C ILE A 26 28.41 -16.25 23.04
N ILE A 27 28.13 -17.55 22.93
CA ILE A 27 27.00 -18.07 22.20
C ILE A 27 25.67 -17.57 22.80
N ALA A 28 25.52 -17.62 24.13
CA ALA A 28 24.33 -17.12 24.82
C ALA A 28 24.15 -15.60 24.61
N SER A 29 25.25 -14.82 24.65
CA SER A 29 25.22 -13.37 24.38
C SER A 29 24.82 -13.07 22.93
N ILE A 30 25.34 -13.82 21.96
CA ILE A 30 24.97 -13.70 20.55
C ILE A 30 23.49 -14.09 20.37
N LEU A 31 23.03 -15.17 21.01
CA LEU A 31 21.65 -15.63 20.91
C LEU A 31 20.67 -14.64 21.54
N THR A 32 20.99 -14.09 22.72
CA THR A 32 20.15 -13.08 23.39
C THR A 32 20.16 -11.75 22.63
N SER A 33 21.29 -11.32 22.09
CA SER A 33 21.36 -10.15 21.23
C SER A 33 20.56 -10.35 19.95
N PHE A 34 20.67 -11.53 19.33
CA PHE A 34 19.91 -11.91 18.14
C PHE A 34 18.39 -11.97 18.43
N LEU A 35 17.98 -12.56 19.54
CA LEU A 35 16.57 -12.63 19.97
C LEU A 35 16.01 -11.24 20.33
N HIS A 36 16.84 -10.36 20.89
CA HIS A 36 16.44 -8.99 21.22
C HIS A 36 16.32 -8.10 19.96
N THR A 37 17.13 -8.36 18.93
CA THR A 37 17.09 -7.68 17.63
C THR A 37 15.99 -8.23 16.73
N MET A 38 15.50 -9.44 16.98
CA MET A 38 14.31 -10.05 16.35
C MET A 38 13.00 -9.51 16.89
N LYS A 39 12.90 -8.22 17.18
CA LYS A 39 11.60 -7.53 17.19
C LYS A 39 10.98 -7.70 15.80
N SER A 40 9.71 -7.98 15.75
CA SER A 40 8.89 -8.49 14.63
C SER A 40 9.22 -8.01 13.19
N ASN A 41 9.84 -6.83 13.03
CA ASN A 41 10.17 -6.25 11.74
C ASN A 41 11.30 -6.99 10.98
N TYR A 42 12.32 -7.49 11.67
CA TYR A 42 13.40 -8.25 11.03
C TYR A 42 12.94 -9.65 10.59
N ALA A 43 12.13 -10.31 11.40
CA ALA A 43 11.55 -11.59 11.04
C ALA A 43 10.65 -11.47 9.80
N ASN A 44 9.78 -10.45 9.76
CA ASN A 44 8.91 -10.19 8.61
C ASN A 44 9.71 -9.81 7.35
N GLN A 45 10.78 -9.02 7.48
CA GLN A 45 11.68 -8.72 6.35
C GLN A 45 12.42 -9.96 5.86
N TRP A 46 12.82 -10.84 6.77
CA TRP A 46 13.52 -12.08 6.43
C TRP A 46 12.58 -13.09 5.78
N PHE A 47 11.38 -13.29 6.34
CA PHE A 47 10.34 -14.14 5.77
C PHE A 47 9.84 -13.62 4.41
N GLY A 48 9.77 -12.31 4.21
CA GLY A 48 9.44 -11.69 2.93
C GLY A 48 10.45 -11.97 1.80
N LYS A 49 11.69 -12.36 2.14
CA LYS A 49 12.74 -12.72 1.18
C LYS A 49 12.68 -14.18 0.72
N VAL A 50 12.03 -15.03 1.49
CA VAL A 50 11.90 -16.47 1.20
C VAL A 50 10.69 -16.67 0.27
N SER A 51 10.89 -17.34 -0.88
CA SER A 51 9.78 -17.73 -1.74
C SER A 51 8.84 -18.69 -1.01
N MET A 52 7.55 -18.73 -1.39
CA MET A 52 6.61 -19.74 -0.87
C MET A 52 7.17 -21.16 -1.06
N GLN A 53 7.79 -21.45 -2.21
CA GLN A 53 8.44 -22.73 -2.48
C GLN A 53 9.59 -22.99 -1.52
N GLY A 54 10.45 -22.00 -1.28
CA GLY A 54 11.54 -22.08 -0.32
C GLY A 54 11.04 -22.31 1.10
N PHE A 55 9.97 -21.62 1.50
CA PHE A 55 9.36 -21.78 2.82
C PHE A 55 8.79 -23.20 3.02
N VAL A 56 8.01 -23.70 2.05
CA VAL A 56 7.47 -25.07 2.11
C VAL A 56 8.62 -26.11 2.08
N GLN A 57 9.70 -25.83 1.36
CA GLN A 57 10.90 -26.68 1.32
C GLN A 57 11.65 -26.72 2.66
N MET A 58 11.70 -25.60 3.39
CA MET A 58 12.26 -25.55 4.74
C MET A 58 11.42 -26.38 5.72
N ILE A 59 10.09 -26.28 5.67
CA ILE A 59 9.18 -27.11 6.47
C ILE A 59 9.32 -28.59 6.10
N GLU A 60 9.42 -28.91 4.80
CA GLU A 60 9.64 -30.28 4.31
C GLU A 60 10.97 -30.87 4.82
N SER A 61 12.00 -30.05 5.03
CA SER A 61 13.29 -30.54 5.54
C SER A 61 13.20 -31.08 6.96
N GLU A 62 12.29 -30.53 7.76
CA GLU A 62 12.01 -31.02 9.12
C GLU A 62 11.01 -32.21 9.11
N ASN A 63 9.99 -32.13 8.25
CA ASN A 63 9.00 -33.18 8.12
C ASN A 63 8.49 -33.30 6.67
N ARG A 64 8.93 -34.35 5.97
CA ARG A 64 8.61 -34.63 4.55
C ARG A 64 7.11 -34.67 4.24
N TYR A 65 6.28 -34.93 5.20
CA TYR A 65 4.84 -35.04 5.02
C TYR A 65 4.22 -33.70 4.57
N TYR A 66 4.67 -32.57 5.12
CA TYR A 66 4.10 -31.26 4.82
C TYR A 66 4.42 -30.71 3.43
N GLY A 67 5.51 -31.15 2.82
CA GLY A 67 5.90 -30.72 1.45
C GLY A 67 5.42 -31.66 0.34
N PHE A 68 4.97 -32.86 0.67
CA PHE A 68 4.76 -33.93 -0.30
C PHE A 68 3.76 -33.57 -1.40
N ASP A 69 2.57 -33.09 -1.05
CA ASP A 69 1.53 -32.75 -2.05
C ASP A 69 1.86 -31.47 -2.83
N TYR A 70 2.54 -30.53 -2.19
CA TYR A 70 2.98 -29.29 -2.83
C TYR A 70 4.03 -29.57 -3.93
N PHE A 71 5.02 -30.40 -3.64
CA PHE A 71 6.10 -30.71 -4.59
C PHE A 71 5.77 -31.82 -5.61
N LYS A 72 4.58 -32.42 -5.55
CA LYS A 72 4.04 -33.18 -6.69
C LYS A 72 3.76 -32.28 -7.91
N LYS A 73 3.33 -31.03 -7.67
CA LYS A 73 2.94 -30.07 -8.72
C LYS A 73 3.98 -28.98 -8.95
N ASN A 74 4.88 -28.74 -8.02
CA ASN A 74 5.85 -27.65 -8.05
C ASN A 74 7.28 -28.21 -7.99
N LYS A 75 8.22 -27.56 -8.69
CA LYS A 75 9.65 -27.93 -8.63
C LYS A 75 10.27 -27.38 -7.34
N ARG A 76 11.17 -28.19 -6.73
CA ARG A 76 11.98 -27.72 -5.60
C ARG A 76 12.98 -26.66 -6.07
N GLU A 77 13.21 -25.68 -5.24
CA GLU A 77 14.25 -24.68 -5.46
C GLU A 77 15.62 -25.24 -5.05
N SER A 78 16.68 -24.86 -5.77
CA SER A 78 18.03 -25.24 -5.34
C SER A 78 18.36 -24.55 -4.02
N VAL A 79 18.86 -25.29 -3.03
CA VAL A 79 19.27 -24.76 -1.72
C VAL A 79 20.29 -23.63 -1.89
N GLY A 80 21.22 -23.75 -2.85
CA GLY A 80 22.18 -22.71 -3.19
C GLY A 80 21.51 -21.43 -3.68
N ASN A 81 20.48 -21.52 -4.53
CA ASN A 81 19.72 -20.36 -5.01
C ASN A 81 18.93 -19.70 -3.87
N LEU A 82 18.35 -20.52 -2.99
CA LEU A 82 17.62 -20.01 -1.82
C LEU A 82 18.56 -19.25 -0.87
N MET A 83 19.69 -19.85 -0.51
CA MET A 83 20.71 -19.22 0.33
C MET A 83 21.27 -17.94 -0.31
N PHE A 84 21.56 -17.97 -1.61
CA PHE A 84 22.01 -16.80 -2.35
C PHE A 84 20.98 -15.67 -2.33
N SER A 85 19.71 -15.98 -2.56
CA SER A 85 18.64 -14.97 -2.57
C SER A 85 18.43 -14.34 -1.18
N ILE A 86 18.55 -15.14 -0.12
CA ILE A 86 18.46 -14.65 1.28
C ILE A 86 19.66 -13.74 1.62
N ALA A 87 20.87 -14.15 1.22
CA ALA A 87 22.09 -13.41 1.54
C ALA A 87 22.27 -12.11 0.76
N THR A 88 21.83 -12.07 -0.51
CA THR A 88 22.11 -10.97 -1.43
C THR A 88 20.89 -10.16 -1.84
N ASP A 89 19.69 -10.67 -1.55
CA ASP A 89 18.43 -10.10 -2.04
C ASP A 89 18.28 -10.16 -3.58
N LEU A 90 19.06 -11.01 -4.23
CA LEU A 90 19.07 -11.20 -5.67
C LEU A 90 18.50 -12.57 -6.03
N LYS A 91 17.64 -12.60 -7.06
CA LYS A 91 17.07 -13.85 -7.59
C LYS A 91 17.82 -14.24 -8.88
N ILE A 92 18.60 -15.32 -8.85
CA ILE A 92 19.44 -15.77 -9.99
C ILE A 92 18.61 -15.94 -11.27
N LYS A 93 17.35 -16.32 -11.15
CA LYS A 93 16.44 -16.49 -12.29
C LYS A 93 15.76 -15.20 -12.77
N ASP A 94 15.96 -14.09 -12.06
CA ASP A 94 15.38 -12.80 -12.41
C ASP A 94 16.47 -11.74 -12.58
N LEU A 95 16.93 -11.60 -13.84
CA LEU A 95 17.98 -10.64 -14.21
C LEU A 95 17.65 -9.19 -13.80
N ARG A 96 16.37 -8.85 -13.63
CA ARG A 96 15.94 -7.53 -13.18
C ARG A 96 16.43 -7.21 -11.78
N THR A 97 16.62 -8.25 -10.92
CA THR A 97 17.13 -8.07 -9.57
C THR A 97 18.60 -7.63 -9.54
N PHE A 98 19.36 -7.94 -10.59
CA PHE A 98 20.74 -7.49 -10.75
C PHE A 98 20.81 -6.05 -11.28
N VAL A 99 19.95 -5.72 -12.26
CA VAL A 99 19.97 -4.41 -12.92
C VAL A 99 19.25 -3.35 -12.09
N GLY A 100 18.20 -3.73 -11.38
CA GLY A 100 17.34 -2.81 -10.65
C GLY A 100 18.01 -2.04 -9.52
N LYS A 101 19.11 -2.57 -8.95
CA LYS A 101 19.89 -1.88 -7.91
C LYS A 101 20.92 -0.89 -8.48
N GLU A 102 21.40 -1.14 -9.68
CA GLU A 102 22.52 -0.41 -10.28
C GLU A 102 22.06 0.72 -11.22
N VAL A 103 20.83 0.64 -11.76
CA VAL A 103 20.32 1.62 -12.71
C VAL A 103 19.32 2.55 -12.05
N PRO A 104 19.59 3.88 -12.00
CA PRO A 104 18.63 4.85 -11.48
C PRO A 104 17.27 4.76 -12.19
N GLY A 105 16.17 4.76 -11.43
CA GLY A 105 14.82 4.64 -11.96
C GLY A 105 14.33 3.20 -12.23
N MET A 106 15.22 2.20 -12.15
CA MET A 106 14.83 0.80 -12.26
C MET A 106 14.33 0.20 -10.93
N SER A 107 14.47 0.91 -9.82
CA SER A 107 14.02 0.46 -8.49
C SER A 107 12.54 0.11 -8.44
N LYS A 108 11.70 0.81 -9.21
CA LYS A 108 10.26 0.51 -9.34
C LYS A 108 9.99 -0.90 -9.89
N TYR A 109 10.85 -1.43 -10.75
CA TYR A 109 10.72 -2.80 -11.29
C TYR A 109 11.22 -3.87 -10.31
N TYR A 110 11.83 -3.43 -9.21
CA TYR A 110 12.34 -4.28 -8.14
C TYR A 110 11.33 -4.47 -7.00
N SER A 111 10.34 -3.60 -6.91
CA SER A 111 9.32 -3.65 -5.86
C SER A 111 8.44 -4.89 -6.04
N ASN A 112 8.29 -5.67 -4.99
CA ASN A 112 7.33 -6.77 -4.98
C ASN A 112 5.91 -6.18 -4.94
N ILE A 113 5.01 -6.70 -5.77
CA ILE A 113 3.58 -6.38 -5.66
C ILE A 113 3.04 -7.17 -4.47
N ILE A 114 2.38 -6.53 -3.51
CA ILE A 114 1.80 -7.20 -2.33
C ILE A 114 0.63 -8.07 -2.74
N VAL A 115 -0.27 -7.51 -3.55
CA VAL A 115 -1.38 -8.22 -4.20
C VAL A 115 -1.46 -7.73 -5.64
N ALA A 116 -1.36 -8.63 -6.62
CA ALA A 116 -1.54 -8.29 -8.03
C ALA A 116 -3.01 -8.52 -8.42
N GLY A 117 -3.70 -7.46 -8.84
CA GLY A 117 -4.99 -7.57 -9.48
C GLY A 117 -4.89 -8.09 -10.92
N GLU A 118 -6.01 -8.35 -11.57
CA GLU A 118 -6.08 -8.85 -12.94
C GLU A 118 -5.27 -7.97 -13.91
N GLY A 119 -4.43 -8.59 -14.73
CA GLY A 119 -3.62 -7.91 -15.76
C GLY A 119 -2.54 -6.98 -15.19
N THR A 120 -2.34 -6.93 -13.87
CA THR A 120 -1.30 -6.15 -13.23
C THR A 120 0.02 -6.90 -13.21
N ASN A 121 1.07 -6.26 -13.65
CA ASN A 121 2.43 -6.79 -13.67
C ASN A 121 3.45 -5.66 -13.51
N LEU A 122 4.73 -5.99 -13.49
CA LEU A 122 5.80 -5.03 -13.26
C LEU A 122 5.96 -3.97 -14.37
N THR A 123 5.32 -4.12 -15.53
CA THR A 123 5.42 -3.14 -16.64
C THR A 123 4.37 -2.03 -16.52
N ASN A 124 3.32 -2.25 -15.73
CA ASN A 124 2.24 -1.29 -15.51
C ASN A 124 2.08 -0.91 -14.02
N ILE A 125 3.19 -0.91 -13.28
CA ILE A 125 3.24 -0.43 -11.90
C ILE A 125 2.84 1.05 -11.86
N PRO A 126 2.08 1.45 -10.82
CA PRO A 126 1.69 2.84 -10.60
C PRO A 126 2.87 3.81 -10.51
N ASN A 127 2.67 5.01 -11.02
CA ASN A 127 3.66 6.06 -11.01
C ASN A 127 3.04 7.34 -10.43
N GLU A 128 3.69 7.98 -9.46
CA GLU A 128 3.26 9.28 -8.96
C GLU A 128 3.49 10.37 -9.99
N SER A 129 2.53 11.28 -10.13
CA SER A 129 2.67 12.47 -10.97
C SER A 129 3.64 13.46 -10.32
N SER A 130 4.70 13.81 -11.04
CA SER A 130 5.62 14.89 -10.64
C SER A 130 5.36 16.11 -11.51
N VAL A 131 4.62 17.08 -10.99
CA VAL A 131 4.17 18.26 -11.73
C VAL A 131 4.86 19.51 -11.16
N PRO A 132 5.47 20.38 -12.00
CA PRO A 132 5.98 21.68 -11.54
C PRO A 132 4.87 22.51 -10.87
N ILE A 133 5.22 23.28 -9.83
CA ILE A 133 4.23 24.06 -9.07
C ILE A 133 3.49 25.08 -9.96
N GLU A 134 4.15 25.57 -10.98
CA GLU A 134 3.57 26.51 -11.95
C GLU A 134 2.44 25.87 -12.78
N GLU A 135 2.53 24.56 -13.04
CA GLU A 135 1.46 23.83 -13.73
C GLU A 135 0.32 23.46 -12.78
N VAL A 136 0.61 23.24 -11.49
CA VAL A 136 -0.38 22.94 -10.44
C VAL A 136 -1.34 24.10 -10.22
N THR A 137 -0.84 25.32 -10.22
CA THR A 137 -1.63 26.56 -9.96
C THR A 137 -2.19 27.20 -11.23
N LYS A 138 -1.93 26.64 -12.40
CA LYS A 138 -2.35 27.20 -13.68
C LYS A 138 -3.86 27.04 -13.89
N GLU A 139 -4.54 28.15 -14.14
CA GLU A 139 -5.93 28.13 -14.58
C GLU A 139 -6.07 27.48 -15.96
N ARG A 140 -7.08 26.64 -16.12
CA ARG A 140 -7.39 25.92 -17.37
C ARG A 140 -8.86 25.98 -17.68
N GLU A 141 -9.20 25.82 -18.96
CA GLU A 141 -10.59 25.64 -19.37
C GLU A 141 -11.15 24.34 -18.76
N ILE A 142 -12.36 24.43 -18.22
CA ILE A 142 -13.04 23.34 -17.53
C ILE A 142 -14.29 22.94 -18.29
N ALA A 143 -14.45 21.67 -18.57
CA ALA A 143 -15.67 21.08 -19.12
C ALA A 143 -16.77 20.95 -18.03
N LYS A 144 -17.36 22.07 -17.60
CA LYS A 144 -18.39 22.11 -16.54
C LYS A 144 -19.63 21.30 -16.87
N ASP A 145 -19.98 21.24 -18.15
CA ASP A 145 -21.05 20.42 -18.69
C ASP A 145 -20.86 18.93 -18.35
N LYS A 146 -19.64 18.41 -18.51
CA LYS A 146 -19.29 17.02 -18.18
C LYS A 146 -19.40 16.72 -16.69
N VAL A 147 -19.05 17.67 -15.82
CA VAL A 147 -19.21 17.52 -14.38
C VAL A 147 -20.71 17.42 -14.03
N THR A 148 -21.51 18.34 -14.56
CA THR A 148 -22.96 18.35 -14.35
C THR A 148 -23.65 17.09 -14.92
N GLU A 149 -23.22 16.64 -16.08
CA GLU A 149 -23.74 15.43 -16.71
C GLU A 149 -23.42 14.18 -15.87
N ALA A 150 -22.19 14.03 -15.42
CA ALA A 150 -21.78 12.90 -14.57
C ALA A 150 -22.53 12.87 -13.23
N GLU A 151 -22.74 14.02 -12.58
CA GLU A 151 -23.57 14.12 -11.37
C GLU A 151 -25.01 13.71 -11.62
N LYS A 152 -25.59 14.09 -12.76
CA LYS A 152 -26.95 13.72 -13.17
C LYS A 152 -27.08 12.22 -13.49
N ASN A 153 -26.10 11.66 -14.20
CA ASN A 153 -26.08 10.25 -14.60
C ASN A 153 -25.85 9.30 -13.40
N ASN A 154 -25.21 9.79 -12.36
CA ASN A 154 -24.86 9.01 -11.17
C ASN A 154 -25.45 9.66 -9.90
N PRO A 155 -26.78 9.63 -9.68
CA PRO A 155 -27.38 10.21 -8.48
C PRO A 155 -26.94 9.47 -7.21
N VAL A 156 -26.73 10.22 -6.13
CA VAL A 156 -26.37 9.65 -4.84
C VAL A 156 -27.55 8.93 -4.23
N GLN A 157 -27.36 7.68 -3.84
CA GLN A 157 -28.40 6.88 -3.17
C GLN A 157 -28.37 7.11 -1.66
N LYS A 158 -29.48 7.65 -1.12
CA LYS A 158 -29.66 7.80 0.32
C LYS A 158 -30.46 6.61 0.87
N LYS A 159 -29.90 5.88 1.83
CA LYS A 159 -30.63 4.86 2.59
C LYS A 159 -31.39 5.53 3.75
N ASN A 160 -32.71 5.59 3.65
CA ASN A 160 -33.55 6.08 4.75
C ASN A 160 -33.41 5.14 5.97
N GLY A 161 -33.23 5.69 7.17
CA GLY A 161 -33.13 4.91 8.40
C GLY A 161 -31.78 4.21 8.62
N ALA A 162 -30.72 4.65 7.95
CA ALA A 162 -29.37 4.11 8.19
C ALA A 162 -28.94 4.30 9.64
N LYS A 163 -28.34 3.25 10.24
CA LYS A 163 -27.70 3.31 11.54
C LYS A 163 -26.62 4.40 11.50
N LYS A 164 -26.54 5.24 12.53
CA LYS A 164 -25.50 6.28 12.61
C LYS A 164 -24.21 5.69 13.14
N GLY A 165 -23.12 5.80 12.38
CA GLY A 165 -21.80 5.42 12.82
C GLY A 165 -21.21 6.38 13.86
N GLU A 166 -20.34 5.89 14.71
CA GLU A 166 -19.67 6.69 15.75
C GLU A 166 -18.34 7.23 15.27
N SER A 167 -17.57 6.41 14.54
CA SER A 167 -16.28 6.80 14.00
C SER A 167 -16.42 7.56 12.69
N ALA A 168 -15.64 8.62 12.51
CA ALA A 168 -15.65 9.42 11.30
C ALA A 168 -14.55 8.99 10.31
N VAL A 169 -14.89 9.11 9.02
CA VAL A 169 -13.93 9.06 7.92
C VAL A 169 -13.41 10.48 7.66
N TYR A 170 -12.12 10.62 7.45
CA TYR A 170 -11.50 11.88 7.05
C TYR A 170 -10.89 11.72 5.66
N ILE A 171 -11.53 12.32 4.66
CA ILE A 171 -11.07 12.28 3.27
C ILE A 171 -10.25 13.53 2.99
N TYR A 172 -9.06 13.35 2.41
CA TYR A 172 -8.17 14.43 2.02
C TYR A 172 -7.41 14.09 0.73
N HIS A 173 -6.63 15.04 0.22
CA HIS A 173 -5.95 14.90 -1.06
C HIS A 173 -4.56 15.54 -0.98
N THR A 174 -3.53 14.71 -0.78
CA THR A 174 -2.13 15.19 -0.74
C THR A 174 -1.71 15.81 -2.06
N HIS A 175 -2.26 15.34 -3.19
CA HIS A 175 -2.09 15.93 -4.52
C HIS A 175 -3.43 16.46 -5.03
N SER A 176 -4.00 17.46 -4.34
CA SER A 176 -5.32 18.01 -4.67
C SER A 176 -5.44 18.59 -6.08
N TRP A 177 -4.33 18.76 -6.81
CA TRP A 177 -4.32 19.23 -8.20
C TRP A 177 -4.51 18.13 -9.24
N GLU A 178 -4.40 16.84 -8.87
CA GLU A 178 -4.55 15.72 -9.80
C GLU A 178 -5.92 15.73 -10.45
N SER A 179 -5.95 15.87 -11.76
CA SER A 179 -7.14 15.99 -12.56
C SER A 179 -7.15 14.99 -13.73
N PHE A 180 -8.09 15.15 -14.64
CA PHE A 180 -8.36 14.20 -15.72
C PHE A 180 -8.52 14.94 -17.04
N PHE A 181 -7.85 14.49 -18.10
CA PHE A 181 -7.93 15.12 -19.44
C PHE A 181 -9.37 15.33 -19.94
N PRO A 182 -10.34 14.40 -19.74
CA PRO A 182 -11.70 14.64 -20.16
C PRO A 182 -12.38 15.87 -19.52
N LEU A 183 -11.87 16.35 -18.38
CA LEU A 183 -12.37 17.54 -17.70
C LEU A 183 -11.63 18.84 -18.11
N LEU A 184 -10.51 18.74 -18.84
CA LEU A 184 -9.61 19.84 -19.17
C LEU A 184 -9.38 19.91 -20.69
N PRO A 185 -10.32 20.46 -21.47
CA PRO A 185 -10.18 20.55 -22.92
C PRO A 185 -8.88 21.27 -23.34
N GLY A 186 -8.13 20.65 -24.25
CA GLY A 186 -6.88 21.22 -24.77
C GLY A 186 -5.68 21.25 -23.83
N ALA A 187 -5.83 20.73 -22.59
CA ALA A 187 -4.72 20.67 -21.65
C ALA A 187 -3.67 19.64 -22.09
N THR A 188 -2.41 19.97 -21.89
CA THR A 188 -1.25 19.08 -22.10
C THR A 188 -0.83 18.36 -20.81
N ASP A 189 -1.28 18.86 -19.67
CA ASP A 189 -1.06 18.31 -18.34
C ASP A 189 -2.39 18.21 -17.59
N PRO A 190 -2.72 17.05 -16.96
CA PRO A 190 -3.99 16.84 -16.30
C PRO A 190 -3.96 17.31 -14.83
N SER A 191 -3.61 18.58 -14.60
CA SER A 191 -3.62 19.23 -13.29
C SER A 191 -4.59 20.40 -13.28
N SER A 192 -5.34 20.57 -12.20
CA SER A 192 -6.25 21.71 -12.03
C SER A 192 -6.48 22.01 -10.54
N PRO A 193 -6.46 23.28 -10.13
CA PRO A 193 -6.85 23.66 -8.77
C PRO A 193 -8.36 23.48 -8.50
N ASP A 194 -9.21 23.49 -9.55
CA ASP A 194 -10.66 23.59 -9.43
C ASP A 194 -11.38 22.27 -9.64
N VAL A 195 -11.01 21.49 -10.69
CA VAL A 195 -11.62 20.20 -11.04
C VAL A 195 -10.57 19.10 -10.96
N ASN A 196 -10.62 18.28 -9.92
CA ASN A 196 -9.56 17.34 -9.57
C ASN A 196 -10.11 16.19 -8.74
N VAL A 197 -9.24 15.40 -8.14
CA VAL A 197 -9.58 14.24 -7.29
C VAL A 197 -10.51 14.59 -6.12
N SER A 198 -10.65 15.87 -5.74
CA SER A 198 -11.61 16.29 -4.71
C SER A 198 -13.07 16.05 -5.10
N LEU A 199 -13.37 15.93 -6.40
CA LEU A 199 -14.69 15.50 -6.87
C LEU A 199 -15.00 14.06 -6.44
N LEU A 200 -13.97 13.20 -6.40
CA LEU A 200 -14.08 11.81 -5.94
C LEU A 200 -14.28 11.76 -4.42
N GLY A 201 -13.54 12.59 -3.67
CA GLY A 201 -13.75 12.76 -2.23
C GLY A 201 -15.14 13.26 -1.89
N LYS A 202 -15.68 14.25 -2.64
CA LYS A 202 -17.06 14.72 -2.51
C LYS A 202 -18.06 13.57 -2.72
N ARG A 203 -17.88 12.79 -3.80
CA ARG A 203 -18.74 11.65 -4.13
C ARG A 203 -18.73 10.61 -3.02
N MET A 204 -17.55 10.22 -2.55
CA MET A 204 -17.39 9.23 -1.49
C MET A 204 -18.03 9.71 -0.17
N LYS A 205 -17.85 10.99 0.21
CA LYS A 205 -18.54 11.59 1.35
C LYS A 205 -20.04 11.44 1.26
N GLU A 206 -20.65 11.87 0.16
CA GLU A 206 -22.11 11.85 -0.02
C GLU A 206 -22.67 10.43 0.06
N GLN A 207 -21.98 9.45 -0.51
CA GLN A 207 -22.36 8.02 -0.47
C GLN A 207 -22.23 7.44 0.94
N LEU A 208 -21.16 7.72 1.66
CA LEU A 208 -20.94 7.22 3.03
C LEU A 208 -21.93 7.85 4.02
N GLU A 209 -22.16 9.16 3.94
CA GLU A 209 -23.15 9.85 4.76
C GLU A 209 -24.58 9.33 4.50
N GLY A 210 -24.90 9.01 3.23
CA GLY A 210 -26.12 8.34 2.85
C GLY A 210 -26.30 6.95 3.47
N GLN A 211 -25.21 6.33 3.92
CA GLN A 211 -25.18 5.04 4.63
C GLN A 211 -25.02 5.19 6.16
N GLY A 212 -25.06 6.42 6.68
CA GLY A 212 -24.97 6.71 8.11
C GLY A 212 -23.56 6.80 8.67
N ILE A 213 -22.53 6.78 7.83
CA ILE A 213 -21.13 6.91 8.23
C ILE A 213 -20.72 8.39 8.21
N PRO A 214 -20.31 8.99 9.34
CA PRO A 214 -19.90 10.40 9.39
C PRO A 214 -18.62 10.63 8.56
N VAL A 215 -18.58 11.72 7.77
CA VAL A 215 -17.42 12.04 6.92
C VAL A 215 -17.03 13.52 7.06
N VAL A 216 -15.78 13.76 7.30
CA VAL A 216 -15.13 15.06 7.11
C VAL A 216 -14.35 15.00 5.80
N HIS A 217 -14.64 15.91 4.88
CA HIS A 217 -13.89 16.03 3.62
C HIS A 217 -13.10 17.32 3.62
N ASP A 218 -11.79 17.20 3.70
CA ASP A 218 -10.86 18.31 3.58
C ASP A 218 -10.66 18.66 2.09
N LYS A 219 -10.82 19.95 1.80
CA LYS A 219 -10.69 20.50 0.44
C LYS A 219 -9.50 21.46 0.33
N THR A 220 -8.51 21.31 1.19
CA THR A 220 -7.30 22.13 1.15
C THR A 220 -6.69 22.09 -0.26
N ASN A 221 -6.57 23.26 -0.88
CA ASN A 221 -5.83 23.40 -2.10
C ASN A 221 -4.32 23.29 -1.79
N MET A 222 -3.76 22.12 -2.07
CA MET A 222 -2.36 21.85 -1.79
C MET A 222 -1.41 22.76 -2.62
N GLY A 223 -1.80 23.11 -3.85
CA GLY A 223 -1.02 24.03 -4.69
C GLY A 223 -0.84 25.38 -4.00
N ASP A 224 -1.93 25.99 -3.53
CA ASP A 224 -1.90 27.26 -2.81
C ASP A 224 -1.14 27.15 -1.48
N LEU A 225 -1.33 26.05 -0.75
CA LEU A 225 -0.63 25.81 0.50
C LEU A 225 0.89 25.71 0.28
N LEU A 226 1.34 24.98 -0.72
CA LEU A 226 2.75 24.85 -1.07
C LEU A 226 3.33 26.21 -1.53
N ALA A 227 2.60 26.94 -2.38
CA ALA A 227 3.00 28.27 -2.84
C ALA A 227 3.15 29.24 -1.67
N SER A 228 2.21 29.28 -0.73
CA SER A 228 2.27 30.13 0.47
C SER A 228 3.48 29.85 1.36
N LYS A 229 3.87 28.57 1.45
CA LYS A 229 5.05 28.12 2.21
C LYS A 229 6.37 28.21 1.39
N LYS A 230 6.31 28.55 0.11
CA LYS A 230 7.44 28.48 -0.83
C LYS A 230 8.03 27.08 -0.92
N TRP A 231 7.18 26.08 -0.84
CA TRP A 231 7.51 24.68 -0.95
C TRP A 231 7.26 24.15 -2.35
N VAL A 232 7.89 23.02 -2.69
CA VAL A 232 7.77 22.36 -3.99
C VAL A 232 6.92 21.09 -3.88
N TRP A 233 6.48 20.55 -4.99
CA TRP A 233 5.52 19.42 -5.06
C TRP A 233 5.90 18.22 -4.20
N TYR A 234 7.16 17.83 -4.10
CA TYR A 234 7.59 16.69 -3.29
C TYR A 234 7.48 16.92 -1.77
N GLN A 235 7.15 18.13 -1.34
CA GLN A 235 6.87 18.46 0.07
C GLN A 235 5.37 18.37 0.41
N SER A 236 4.53 17.98 -0.55
CA SER A 236 3.07 17.85 -0.35
C SER A 236 2.72 16.89 0.78
N TYR A 237 3.41 15.74 0.88
CA TYR A 237 3.20 14.82 2.01
C TYR A 237 3.61 15.43 3.37
N LYS A 238 4.63 16.26 3.41
CA LYS A 238 4.97 17.00 4.62
C LYS A 238 3.86 18.00 4.98
N ALA A 239 3.32 18.70 3.99
CA ALA A 239 2.24 19.65 4.19
C ALA A 239 0.95 18.96 4.62
N SER A 240 0.55 17.88 3.96
CA SER A 240 -0.67 17.13 4.32
C SER A 240 -0.54 16.46 5.68
N HIS A 241 0.63 15.96 6.05
CA HIS A 241 0.87 15.40 7.38
C HIS A 241 0.55 16.41 8.50
N GLU A 242 0.93 17.69 8.32
CA GLU A 242 0.69 18.72 9.32
C GLU A 242 -0.81 18.91 9.56
N TYR A 243 -1.63 19.14 8.53
CA TYR A 243 -3.06 19.40 8.71
C TYR A 243 -3.89 18.16 9.03
N VAL A 244 -3.52 16.98 8.49
CA VAL A 244 -4.19 15.71 8.86
C VAL A 244 -3.96 15.40 10.33
N LYS A 245 -2.72 15.54 10.81
CA LYS A 245 -2.38 15.36 12.23
C LYS A 245 -3.17 16.32 13.12
N GLU A 246 -3.32 17.57 12.72
CA GLU A 246 -4.12 18.56 13.44
C GLU A 246 -5.60 18.17 13.45
N ALA A 247 -6.17 17.77 12.33
CA ALA A 247 -7.56 17.31 12.25
C ALA A 247 -7.85 16.12 13.17
N LEU A 248 -6.95 15.13 13.21
CA LEU A 248 -7.04 13.97 14.10
C LEU A 248 -6.94 14.38 15.58
N ALA A 249 -6.09 15.35 15.90
CA ALA A 249 -5.95 15.86 17.27
C ALA A 249 -7.19 16.65 17.73
N GLN A 250 -7.84 17.39 16.83
CA GLN A 250 -9.04 18.17 17.12
C GLN A 250 -10.31 17.32 17.19
N ASN A 251 -10.35 16.17 16.52
CA ASN A 251 -11.52 15.31 16.49
C ASN A 251 -11.14 13.83 16.67
N ASN A 252 -11.20 13.37 17.91
CA ASN A 252 -10.87 11.99 18.30
C ASN A 252 -11.83 10.93 17.74
N LYS A 253 -12.92 11.32 17.07
CA LYS A 253 -13.82 10.40 16.36
C LYS A 253 -13.30 10.03 14.97
N ILE A 254 -12.33 10.75 14.43
CA ILE A 254 -11.73 10.40 13.14
C ILE A 254 -10.89 9.14 13.34
N ALA A 255 -11.33 8.04 12.73
CA ALA A 255 -10.66 6.74 12.80
C ALA A 255 -10.04 6.31 11.46
N PHE A 256 -10.57 6.80 10.32
CA PHE A 256 -10.22 6.36 8.98
C PHE A 256 -9.77 7.54 8.11
N PRO A 257 -8.49 7.96 8.16
CA PRO A 257 -7.95 8.91 7.20
C PRO A 257 -7.77 8.24 5.84
N ILE A 258 -8.32 8.83 4.78
CA ILE A 258 -8.28 8.32 3.41
C ILE A 258 -7.73 9.40 2.49
N ASP A 259 -6.57 9.14 1.89
CA ASP A 259 -5.95 9.96 0.86
C ASP A 259 -6.35 9.44 -0.52
N ILE A 260 -7.05 10.26 -1.30
CA ILE A 260 -7.51 9.88 -2.64
C ILE A 260 -6.68 10.59 -3.68
N HIS A 261 -6.09 9.80 -4.54
CA HIS A 261 -5.24 10.17 -5.67
C HIS A 261 -5.75 9.60 -6.99
N ARG A 262 -5.04 9.86 -8.08
CA ARG A 262 -5.17 9.17 -9.36
C ARG A 262 -3.80 8.74 -9.90
N ASP A 263 -3.78 7.63 -10.65
CA ASP A 263 -2.60 7.14 -11.35
C ASP A 263 -2.27 8.03 -12.58
N ASP A 264 -1.01 8.07 -12.94
CA ASP A 264 -0.50 8.72 -14.16
C ASP A 264 -0.70 7.88 -15.44
N GLN A 265 -1.20 6.66 -15.30
CA GLN A 265 -1.38 5.70 -16.38
C GLN A 265 -2.56 6.07 -17.31
N ARG A 266 -2.44 5.62 -18.57
CA ARG A 266 -3.43 5.87 -19.61
C ARG A 266 -4.60 4.89 -19.54
N LYS A 267 -5.71 5.21 -20.20
CA LYS A 267 -7.00 4.49 -20.20
C LYS A 267 -6.88 2.97 -20.37
N LYS A 268 -5.97 2.51 -21.21
CA LYS A 268 -5.75 1.06 -21.47
C LYS A 268 -5.43 0.28 -20.19
N VAL A 269 -4.76 0.90 -19.22
CA VAL A 269 -4.34 0.29 -17.95
C VAL A 269 -5.38 0.54 -16.87
N THR A 270 -6.04 1.70 -16.91
CA THR A 270 -6.85 2.23 -15.82
C THR A 270 -8.34 2.09 -16.04
N THR A 271 -8.80 1.34 -17.04
CA THR A 271 -10.24 1.12 -17.31
C THR A 271 -10.58 -0.35 -17.42
N LYS A 272 -11.72 -0.74 -16.90
CA LYS A 272 -12.32 -2.07 -17.00
C LYS A 272 -13.81 -1.99 -17.28
N VAL A 273 -14.30 -2.82 -18.18
CA VAL A 273 -15.74 -3.04 -18.36
C VAL A 273 -16.15 -4.27 -17.57
N ILE A 274 -17.13 -4.11 -16.68
CA ILE A 274 -17.68 -5.18 -15.83
C ILE A 274 -19.21 -5.15 -16.03
N ASN A 275 -19.78 -6.25 -16.47
CA ASN A 275 -21.22 -6.38 -16.73
C ASN A 275 -21.79 -5.26 -17.63
N GLY A 276 -21.04 -4.87 -18.65
CA GLY A 276 -21.45 -3.82 -19.60
C GLY A 276 -21.26 -2.37 -19.11
N LYS A 277 -20.80 -2.15 -17.87
CA LYS A 277 -20.55 -0.84 -17.29
C LYS A 277 -19.04 -0.57 -17.22
N SER A 278 -18.62 0.63 -17.62
CA SER A 278 -17.20 1.03 -17.60
C SER A 278 -16.83 1.59 -16.22
N TYR A 279 -15.68 1.19 -15.72
CA TYR A 279 -15.14 1.58 -14.42
C TYR A 279 -13.70 2.05 -14.56
N ALA A 280 -13.33 3.07 -13.82
CA ALA A 280 -11.94 3.42 -13.59
C ALA A 280 -11.33 2.43 -12.59
N ARG A 281 -10.22 1.77 -12.94
CA ARG A 281 -9.58 0.81 -12.04
C ARG A 281 -8.87 1.52 -10.91
N LEU A 282 -8.84 0.90 -9.74
CA LEU A 282 -8.18 1.46 -8.56
C LEU A 282 -7.07 0.54 -8.04
N TYR A 283 -6.22 1.06 -7.14
CA TYR A 283 -5.27 0.27 -6.35
C TYR A 283 -4.94 0.97 -5.03
N PHE A 284 -4.32 0.22 -4.13
CA PHE A 284 -3.93 0.69 -2.82
C PHE A 284 -2.41 0.82 -2.73
N ILE A 285 -1.93 1.84 -2.02
CA ILE A 285 -0.52 2.04 -1.70
C ILE A 285 -0.29 1.75 -0.22
N ILE A 286 0.76 0.99 0.08
CA ILE A 286 1.26 0.78 1.45
C ILE A 286 2.65 1.39 1.59
N GLY A 287 2.78 2.33 2.50
CA GLY A 287 4.05 2.96 2.87
C GLY A 287 4.93 1.99 3.67
N MET A 288 6.05 1.58 3.09
CA MET A 288 6.88 0.51 3.66
C MET A 288 7.78 0.99 4.81
N GLU A 289 7.94 2.29 4.96
CA GLU A 289 8.69 2.91 6.08
C GLU A 289 7.78 3.21 7.30
N ASN A 290 6.47 2.93 7.21
CA ASN A 290 5.55 3.03 8.32
C ASN A 290 5.66 1.80 9.24
N GLU A 291 5.77 2.02 10.54
CA GLU A 291 5.84 0.94 11.55
C GLU A 291 4.52 0.17 11.66
N ASP A 292 3.38 0.86 11.53
CA ASP A 292 2.03 0.29 11.59
C ASP A 292 1.52 -0.25 10.24
N ARG A 293 2.38 -0.36 9.22
CA ARG A 293 1.99 -0.77 7.85
C ARG A 293 1.19 -2.08 7.77
N ALA A 294 1.39 -3.00 8.71
CA ALA A 294 0.65 -4.27 8.73
C ALA A 294 -0.85 -4.07 8.96
N GLU A 295 -1.23 -3.09 9.79
CA GLU A 295 -2.63 -2.75 10.03
C GLU A 295 -3.23 -2.00 8.82
N ASN A 296 -2.48 -1.06 8.21
CA ASN A 296 -2.92 -0.40 6.99
C ASN A 296 -3.08 -1.40 5.82
N GLU A 297 -2.18 -2.38 5.70
CA GLU A 297 -2.28 -3.46 4.72
C GLU A 297 -3.52 -4.34 4.95
N LYS A 298 -3.87 -4.62 6.20
CA LYS A 298 -5.03 -5.44 6.57
C LYS A 298 -6.35 -4.84 6.06
N ILE A 299 -6.56 -3.53 6.25
CA ILE A 299 -7.77 -2.86 5.74
C ILE A 299 -7.77 -2.82 4.21
N ALA A 300 -6.62 -2.52 3.58
CA ALA A 300 -6.49 -2.54 2.13
C ALA A 300 -6.80 -3.93 1.55
N ARG A 301 -6.31 -5.01 2.18
CA ARG A 301 -6.61 -6.40 1.80
C ARG A 301 -8.09 -6.74 1.94
N ALA A 302 -8.74 -6.33 3.03
CA ALA A 302 -10.16 -6.61 3.24
C ALA A 302 -11.02 -5.96 2.15
N ILE A 303 -10.77 -4.70 1.82
CA ILE A 303 -11.47 -3.98 0.76
C ILE A 303 -11.14 -4.59 -0.61
N ASN A 304 -9.86 -4.88 -0.89
CA ASN A 304 -9.43 -5.50 -2.14
C ASN A 304 -10.09 -6.85 -2.38
N SER A 305 -10.16 -7.70 -1.35
CA SER A 305 -10.84 -9.01 -1.46
C SER A 305 -12.31 -8.87 -1.83
N TYR A 306 -13.01 -7.92 -1.20
CA TYR A 306 -14.40 -7.63 -1.57
C TYR A 306 -14.53 -7.20 -3.03
N LEU A 307 -13.63 -6.35 -3.52
CA LEU A 307 -13.62 -5.90 -4.91
C LEU A 307 -13.33 -7.06 -5.87
N ASP A 308 -12.38 -7.92 -5.55
CA ASP A 308 -12.04 -9.07 -6.39
C ASP A 308 -13.18 -10.10 -6.47
N GLU A 309 -13.91 -10.31 -5.37
CA GLU A 309 -15.04 -11.24 -5.31
C GLU A 309 -16.28 -10.73 -6.08
N ASN A 310 -16.57 -9.43 -6.02
CA ASN A 310 -17.82 -8.85 -6.54
C ASN A 310 -17.64 -8.06 -7.85
N TYR A 311 -16.44 -7.54 -8.11
CA TYR A 311 -16.08 -6.68 -9.25
C TYR A 311 -14.72 -7.08 -9.82
N TYR A 312 -14.58 -8.32 -10.24
CA TYR A 312 -13.31 -8.88 -10.71
C TYR A 312 -12.63 -8.02 -11.77
N GLY A 313 -11.38 -7.68 -11.49
CA GLY A 313 -10.53 -6.82 -12.32
C GLY A 313 -10.74 -5.32 -12.13
N LEU A 314 -11.59 -4.88 -11.18
CA LEU A 314 -11.68 -3.47 -10.80
C LEU A 314 -10.44 -3.02 -10.04
N SER A 315 -10.00 -3.82 -9.08
CA SER A 315 -8.74 -3.56 -8.39
C SER A 315 -7.53 -3.98 -9.24
N ARG A 316 -6.53 -3.13 -9.24
CA ARG A 316 -5.18 -3.45 -9.76
C ARG A 316 -4.28 -4.04 -8.68
N GLY A 317 -4.75 -4.09 -7.43
CA GLY A 317 -4.09 -4.72 -6.31
C GLY A 317 -3.57 -3.76 -5.25
N ILE A 318 -2.54 -4.22 -4.51
CA ILE A 318 -1.90 -3.50 -3.40
C ILE A 318 -0.40 -3.41 -3.69
N PHE A 319 0.14 -2.20 -3.66
CA PHE A 319 1.52 -1.93 -4.02
C PHE A 319 2.31 -1.37 -2.84
N PRO A 320 3.49 -1.89 -2.57
CA PRO A 320 4.41 -1.31 -1.59
C PRO A 320 5.12 -0.11 -2.22
N LYS A 321 5.28 0.95 -1.47
CA LYS A 321 6.11 2.11 -1.82
C LYS A 321 7.15 2.33 -0.72
N TYR A 322 8.40 2.29 -1.13
CA TYR A 322 9.55 2.54 -0.26
C TYR A 322 10.00 3.99 -0.37
N LYS A 323 10.82 4.46 0.57
CA LYS A 323 11.38 5.81 0.54
C LYS A 323 12.16 6.13 -0.75
N LYS A 324 12.78 5.12 -1.36
CA LYS A 324 13.45 5.26 -2.67
C LYS A 324 12.49 5.51 -3.84
N ASP A 325 11.19 5.18 -3.66
CA ASP A 325 10.15 5.27 -4.68
C ASP A 325 9.21 6.48 -4.45
N GLY A 326 9.45 7.28 -3.38
CA GLY A 326 8.66 8.44 -3.01
C GLY A 326 8.75 8.80 -1.53
N ASN A 327 7.63 9.12 -0.88
CA ASN A 327 7.61 9.50 0.53
C ASN A 327 7.95 8.32 1.47
N GLY A 328 7.48 7.11 1.16
CA GLY A 328 7.71 5.89 1.92
C GLY A 328 6.78 5.66 3.12
N VAL A 329 6.13 6.70 3.65
CA VAL A 329 5.20 6.66 4.81
C VAL A 329 3.77 6.97 4.40
N TYR A 330 3.58 8.01 3.54
CA TYR A 330 2.29 8.38 2.95
C TYR A 330 1.21 8.72 3.99
N ASN A 331 1.59 9.42 5.08
CA ASN A 331 0.73 9.78 6.22
C ASN A 331 0.06 8.59 6.91
N GLN A 332 0.45 7.36 6.57
CA GLN A 332 -0.14 6.14 7.15
C GLN A 332 0.32 5.87 8.58
N ASP A 333 1.35 6.58 9.05
CA ASP A 333 1.80 6.61 10.44
C ASP A 333 0.82 7.35 11.38
N LEU A 334 -0.10 8.15 10.83
CA LEU A 334 -1.07 8.92 11.60
C LEU A 334 -2.24 8.08 12.13
N SER A 335 -2.54 6.94 11.50
CA SER A 335 -3.59 6.02 11.93
C SER A 335 -3.35 4.60 11.40
N LYS A 336 -3.65 3.59 12.23
CA LYS A 336 -3.67 2.18 11.82
C LYS A 336 -4.69 1.88 10.72
N ASN A 337 -5.69 2.73 10.57
CA ASN A 337 -6.73 2.62 9.55
C ASN A 337 -6.54 3.62 8.40
N ALA A 338 -5.36 4.24 8.28
CA ALA A 338 -5.07 5.13 7.17
C ALA A 338 -4.92 4.37 5.86
N MET A 339 -5.44 4.95 4.79
CA MET A 339 -5.35 4.39 3.44
C MET A 339 -4.92 5.46 2.42
N LEU A 340 -4.14 5.05 1.43
CA LEU A 340 -3.94 5.79 0.20
C LEU A 340 -4.50 4.97 -0.95
N ILE A 341 -5.39 5.59 -1.73
CA ILE A 341 -6.11 4.94 -2.81
C ILE A 341 -5.95 5.75 -4.08
N GLU A 342 -5.44 5.11 -5.10
CA GLU A 342 -5.34 5.65 -6.45
C GLU A 342 -6.58 5.22 -7.25
N VAL A 343 -7.34 6.16 -7.76
CA VAL A 343 -8.60 5.90 -8.46
C VAL A 343 -8.53 6.38 -9.90
N GLY A 344 -8.48 5.44 -10.82
CA GLY A 344 -8.37 5.71 -12.24
C GLY A 344 -6.99 6.23 -12.66
N GLY A 345 -6.95 6.81 -13.84
CA GLY A 345 -5.79 7.48 -14.40
C GLY A 345 -6.21 8.69 -15.23
N VAL A 346 -5.25 9.33 -15.86
CA VAL A 346 -5.40 10.65 -16.51
C VAL A 346 -6.50 10.73 -17.57
N ASP A 347 -6.89 9.61 -18.19
CA ASP A 347 -7.87 9.59 -19.29
C ASP A 347 -9.29 9.16 -18.86
N ASN A 348 -9.50 8.82 -17.59
CA ASN A 348 -10.81 8.33 -17.16
C ASN A 348 -11.84 9.47 -17.15
N THR A 349 -13.05 9.12 -17.59
CA THR A 349 -14.21 10.01 -17.51
C THR A 349 -14.74 10.07 -16.08
N LEU A 350 -15.43 11.13 -15.73
CA LEU A 350 -16.00 11.28 -14.39
C LEU A 350 -17.07 10.20 -14.10
N ASP A 351 -17.82 9.73 -15.12
CA ASP A 351 -18.75 8.61 -14.98
C ASP A 351 -18.01 7.32 -14.57
N GLU A 352 -16.89 6.99 -15.23
CA GLU A 352 -16.06 5.83 -14.89
C GLU A 352 -15.53 5.91 -13.46
N LEU A 353 -15.09 7.09 -13.06
CA LEU A 353 -14.58 7.38 -11.72
C LEU A 353 -15.67 7.28 -10.66
N TYR A 354 -16.84 7.87 -10.90
CA TYR A 354 -17.99 7.80 -9.97
C TYR A 354 -18.51 6.38 -9.81
N ASN A 355 -18.58 5.60 -10.90
CA ASN A 355 -18.91 4.19 -10.82
C ASN A 355 -17.98 3.42 -9.88
N THR A 356 -16.70 3.75 -9.91
CA THR A 356 -15.68 3.12 -9.05
C THR A 356 -15.78 3.59 -7.61
N ILE A 357 -16.00 4.88 -7.38
CA ILE A 357 -16.19 5.41 -6.02
C ILE A 357 -17.43 4.80 -5.37
N ASP A 358 -18.50 4.58 -6.10
CA ASP A 358 -19.71 3.95 -5.56
C ASP A 358 -19.43 2.52 -5.06
N VAL A 359 -18.69 1.74 -5.85
CA VAL A 359 -18.26 0.37 -5.48
C VAL A 359 -17.25 0.38 -4.34
N LEU A 360 -16.28 1.29 -4.36
CA LEU A 360 -15.32 1.44 -3.28
C LEU A 360 -16.01 1.81 -1.97
N THR A 361 -16.99 2.69 -2.04
CA THR A 361 -17.81 3.09 -0.89
C THR A 361 -18.62 1.92 -0.33
N GLU A 362 -19.18 1.08 -1.20
CA GLU A 362 -19.89 -0.15 -0.80
C GLU A 362 -18.95 -1.11 -0.06
N ALA A 363 -17.75 -1.37 -0.61
CA ALA A 363 -16.74 -2.24 -0.02
C ALA A 363 -16.27 -1.70 1.34
N PHE A 364 -15.96 -0.41 1.41
CA PHE A 364 -15.55 0.26 2.65
C PHE A 364 -16.67 0.24 3.71
N SER A 365 -17.90 0.52 3.32
CA SER A 365 -19.04 0.52 4.26
C SER A 365 -19.26 -0.86 4.89
N LYS A 366 -19.10 -1.94 4.12
CA LYS A 366 -19.15 -3.31 4.67
C LYS A 366 -18.03 -3.56 5.67
N TYR A 367 -16.82 -3.14 5.34
CA TYR A 367 -15.70 -3.24 6.28
C TYR A 367 -15.97 -2.45 7.57
N TYR A 368 -16.40 -1.19 7.44
CA TYR A 368 -16.69 -0.29 8.55
C TYR A 368 -17.70 -0.90 9.53
N TRP A 369 -18.82 -1.41 9.04
CA TRP A 369 -19.87 -1.97 9.90
C TRP A 369 -19.49 -3.31 10.52
N ASN A 370 -18.73 -4.15 9.80
CA ASN A 370 -18.22 -5.42 10.34
C ASN A 370 -17.18 -5.21 11.43
N ASP A 371 -16.33 -4.19 11.30
CA ASP A 371 -15.32 -3.85 12.31
C ASP A 371 -15.98 -3.21 13.55
N ALA A 372 -16.95 -2.33 13.35
CA ALA A 372 -17.74 -1.74 14.43
C ALA A 372 -18.54 -2.77 15.24
N GLU A 373 -19.01 -3.85 14.62
CA GLU A 373 -19.69 -4.95 15.31
C GLU A 373 -18.74 -5.78 16.18
N LYS A 374 -17.49 -5.95 15.78
CA LYS A 374 -16.46 -6.68 16.57
C LYS A 374 -15.98 -5.91 17.80
N VAL A 375 -16.05 -4.58 17.77
CA VAL A 375 -15.63 -3.73 18.91
C VAL A 375 -16.75 -3.63 19.96
N ASN A 376 -18.01 -3.85 19.57
CA ASN A 376 -19.19 -3.73 20.44
C ASN A 376 -19.77 -5.10 20.90
N GLY A 377 -19.17 -6.21 20.55
CA GLY A 377 -19.48 -7.59 20.98
C GLY A 377 -18.36 -8.19 21.81
#